data_148e5e30226173416276b991dbea3105
#
_entry.id   148e5e30226173416276b991dbea3105
#
_cell.length_a   1.000
_cell.length_b   1.000
_cell.length_c   1.000
_cell.angle_alpha   90.00
_cell.angle_beta   90.00
_cell.angle_gamma   90.00
#
_symmetry.space_group_name_H-M   'P 1'
#
loop_
_entity.id
_entity.type
_entity.pdbx_description
1 polymer ?
#
loop_
_entity_poly.entity_id
_entity_poly.type
_entity_poly.pdbx_seq_one_letter_code
_entity_poly.pdbx_strand_id
1 'polypeptide(L)'
;MGLKSTTDCLGYQQITGLSTVKSLTVPQGATMALIVPENQSVRWRDDGTAPTAGVGMLLPVNSSLNYDGNLQNLQFSEILASATINVSYYR
;
A
#
# COMPACT_ATOMS: atom_id res chain seq x y z
N MET A 1 -13.12 4.67 27.81
CA MET A 1 -13.00 4.74 27.20
C MET A 1 -12.70 4.83 26.64
N GLY A 2 -12.41 4.74 26.43
CA GLY A 2 -12.11 4.80 25.79
C GLY A 2 -11.96 5.02 24.99
N LEU A 3 -11.85 5.52 24.95
CA LEU A 3 -11.56 5.62 24.03
C LEU A 3 -10.66 5.34 23.48
N LYS A 4 -10.74 5.20 23.51
CA LYS A 4 -9.71 4.76 22.79
C LYS A 4 -9.91 5.09 21.38
N SER A 5 -8.97 5.51 20.85
CA SER A 5 -9.07 5.62 19.48
C SER A 5 -9.27 4.28 18.97
N THR A 6 -10.38 4.02 18.58
CA THR A 6 -10.60 2.79 18.00
C THR A 6 -10.22 2.81 16.59
N THR A 7 -9.37 1.96 16.27
CA THR A 7 -9.00 1.72 14.90
C THR A 7 -9.70 0.45 14.47
N ASP A 8 -10.70 0.62 13.63
CA ASP A 8 -11.46 -0.52 13.13
C ASP A 8 -10.85 -1.00 11.83
N CYS A 9 -10.60 -2.28 11.72
CA CYS A 9 -10.17 -2.88 10.46
C CYS A 9 -11.35 -2.95 9.51
N LEU A 10 -11.20 -2.39 8.32
CA LEU A 10 -12.25 -2.35 7.31
C LEU A 10 -12.04 -3.36 6.20
N GLY A 11 -10.88 -3.99 6.13
CA GLY A 11 -10.65 -4.98 5.10
C GLY A 11 -9.17 -5.25 4.90
N TYR A 12 -8.92 -6.26 4.07
CA TYR A 12 -7.58 -6.70 3.72
C TYR A 12 -7.55 -6.98 2.21
N GLN A 13 -6.42 -6.68 1.60
CA GLN A 13 -6.22 -6.89 0.17
C GLN A 13 -4.81 -7.41 -0.06
N GLN A 14 -4.68 -8.37 -0.96
CA GLN A 14 -3.37 -8.79 -1.44
C GLN A 14 -3.28 -8.47 -2.93
N ILE A 15 -2.22 -7.80 -3.34
CA ILE A 15 -2.05 -7.35 -4.72
C ILE A 15 -0.82 -8.02 -5.30
N THR A 16 -0.98 -8.64 -6.45
CA THR A 16 0.09 -9.25 -7.24
C THR A 16 0.12 -8.60 -8.62
N GLY A 17 1.00 -9.07 -9.49
CA GLY A 17 1.07 -8.54 -10.85
C GLY A 17 1.58 -7.12 -10.92
N LEU A 18 2.53 -6.79 -10.06
CA LEU A 18 3.01 -5.42 -9.90
C LEU A 18 4.04 -5.02 -10.98
N SER A 19 4.25 -5.85 -11.99
CA SER A 19 4.94 -5.43 -13.21
C SER A 19 4.12 -4.38 -13.96
N THR A 20 2.81 -4.39 -13.73
CA THR A 20 1.91 -3.31 -14.13
C THR A 20 1.60 -2.51 -12.87
N VAL A 21 1.60 -1.19 -12.96
CA VAL A 21 1.29 -0.33 -11.84
C VAL A 21 -0.09 -0.64 -11.31
N LYS A 22 -0.20 -0.80 -9.99
CA LYS A 22 -1.45 -1.14 -9.31
C LYS A 22 -1.81 -0.06 -8.31
N SER A 23 -3.10 0.19 -8.20
CA SER A 23 -3.68 1.06 -7.16
C SER A 23 -4.39 0.20 -6.13
N LEU A 24 -4.74 0.82 -5.00
CA LEU A 24 -5.49 0.15 -3.95
C LEU A 24 -6.99 0.14 -4.28
N THR A 25 -7.68 -0.89 -3.81
CA THR A 25 -9.14 -0.90 -3.79
C THR A 25 -9.57 -0.51 -2.39
N VAL A 26 -9.78 0.78 -2.17
CA VAL A 26 -9.97 1.34 -0.84
C VAL A 26 -11.39 1.12 -0.37
N PRO A 27 -11.60 0.43 0.77
CA PRO A 27 -12.96 0.29 1.32
C PRO A 27 -13.51 1.64 1.73
N GLN A 28 -14.84 1.76 1.66
CA GLN A 28 -15.50 2.99 2.06
C GLN A 28 -15.20 3.28 3.54
N GLY A 29 -14.81 4.51 3.82
CA GLY A 29 -14.52 4.95 5.18
C GLY A 29 -13.09 4.72 5.63
N ALA A 30 -12.26 4.04 4.84
CA ALA A 30 -10.87 3.83 5.21
C ALA A 30 -10.08 5.13 5.17
N THR A 31 -9.31 5.39 6.23
CA THR A 31 -8.48 6.58 6.34
C THR A 31 -7.01 6.24 6.52
N MET A 32 -6.69 4.98 6.72
CA MET A 32 -5.33 4.53 6.98
C MET A 32 -5.13 3.13 6.41
N ALA A 33 -3.92 2.83 5.97
CA ALA A 33 -3.56 1.50 5.51
C ALA A 33 -2.20 1.11 6.05
N LEU A 34 -2.07 -0.17 6.38
CA LEU A 34 -0.79 -0.79 6.68
C LEU A 34 -0.42 -1.66 5.49
N ILE A 35 0.75 -1.39 4.91
CA ILE A 35 1.16 -2.00 3.66
C ILE A 35 2.49 -2.71 3.87
N VAL A 36 2.53 -4.00 3.52
CA VAL A 36 3.74 -4.82 3.70
C VAL A 36 4.04 -5.53 2.39
N PRO A 37 5.19 -5.26 1.76
CA PRO A 37 5.59 -6.02 0.58
C PRO A 37 6.20 -7.35 0.98
N GLU A 38 5.99 -8.33 0.13
CA GLU A 38 6.41 -9.70 0.33
C GLU A 38 7.08 -10.18 -0.94
N ASN A 39 8.08 -11.01 -0.84
CA ASN A 39 8.88 -11.58 -1.93
C ASN A 39 9.88 -10.61 -2.54
N GLN A 40 9.47 -9.40 -2.87
CA GLN A 40 10.33 -8.37 -3.46
C GLN A 40 9.93 -7.00 -2.96
N SER A 41 10.87 -6.06 -2.96
CA SER A 41 10.62 -4.67 -2.63
C SER A 41 9.82 -4.00 -3.75
N VAL A 42 9.14 -2.91 -3.40
CA VAL A 42 8.32 -2.16 -4.35
C VAL A 42 8.63 -0.67 -4.27
N ARG A 43 8.19 0.08 -5.27
CA ARG A 43 8.18 1.54 -5.26
C ARG A 43 6.75 2.02 -5.18
N TRP A 44 6.52 3.15 -4.51
CA TRP A 44 5.20 3.74 -4.46
C TRP A 44 5.29 5.24 -4.66
N ARG A 45 4.20 5.83 -5.13
CA ARG A 45 4.01 7.28 -5.23
C ARG A 45 2.55 7.59 -4.95
N ASP A 46 2.32 8.80 -4.45
CA ASP A 46 0.96 9.28 -4.16
C ASP A 46 0.73 10.67 -4.72
N ASP A 47 1.54 11.07 -5.71
CA ASP A 47 1.50 12.43 -6.26
C ASP A 47 0.83 12.49 -7.64
N GLY A 48 0.11 11.45 -8.01
CA GLY A 48 -0.60 11.43 -9.29
C GLY A 48 0.22 10.90 -10.45
N THR A 49 1.50 10.56 -10.22
CA THR A 49 2.36 9.99 -11.25
C THR A 49 2.71 8.56 -10.86
N ALA A 50 2.68 7.65 -11.82
CA ALA A 50 2.97 6.25 -11.56
C ALA A 50 4.45 6.05 -11.22
N PRO A 51 4.76 5.19 -10.24
CA PRO A 51 6.13 4.81 -9.98
C PRO A 51 6.65 3.87 -11.05
N THR A 52 7.97 3.73 -11.10
CA THR A 52 8.63 2.74 -11.95
C THR A 52 9.56 1.90 -11.07
N ALA A 53 10.21 0.90 -11.65
CA ALA A 53 11.17 0.10 -10.91
C ALA A 53 12.30 0.93 -10.32
N GLY A 54 12.63 2.05 -10.96
CA GLY A 54 13.74 2.91 -10.54
C GLY A 54 13.33 4.24 -9.94
N VAL A 55 12.04 4.59 -9.97
CA VAL A 55 11.58 5.92 -9.53
C VAL A 55 10.35 5.77 -8.65
N GLY A 56 10.43 6.34 -7.46
CA GLY A 56 9.37 6.31 -6.46
C GLY A 56 9.97 6.10 -5.09
N MET A 57 9.10 6.08 -4.09
CA MET A 57 9.52 5.82 -2.71
C MET A 57 9.77 4.33 -2.54
N LEU A 58 10.92 3.99 -1.98
CA LEU A 58 11.28 2.59 -1.77
C LEU A 58 10.55 2.04 -0.55
N LEU A 59 9.86 0.92 -0.72
CA LEU A 59 9.32 0.15 0.38
C LEU A 59 9.99 -1.22 0.36
N PRO A 60 10.97 -1.45 1.25
CA PRO A 60 11.72 -2.70 1.23
C PRO A 60 10.85 -3.91 1.55
N VAL A 61 11.22 -5.05 0.98
CA VAL A 61 10.54 -6.30 1.26
C VAL A 61 10.52 -6.57 2.77
N ASN A 62 9.38 -7.04 3.28
CA ASN A 62 9.14 -7.36 4.69
C ASN A 62 9.17 -6.17 5.65
N SER A 63 9.29 -4.94 5.13
CA SER A 63 9.08 -3.75 5.95
C SER A 63 7.61 -3.37 5.92
N SER A 64 7.24 -2.30 6.60
CA SER A 64 5.86 -1.85 6.62
C SER A 64 5.75 -0.36 6.38
N LEU A 65 4.66 0.05 5.76
CA LEU A 65 4.32 1.44 5.56
C LEU A 65 2.96 1.68 6.20
N ASN A 66 2.92 2.58 7.19
CA ASN A 66 1.67 3.09 7.72
C ASN A 66 1.35 4.37 6.96
N TYR A 67 0.27 4.34 6.19
CA TYR A 67 -0.08 5.46 5.34
C TYR A 67 -1.46 5.97 5.71
N ASP A 68 -1.57 7.27 6.00
CA ASP A 68 -2.84 7.91 6.34
C ASP A 68 -3.13 9.13 5.48
N GLY A 69 -2.50 9.23 4.32
CA GLY A 69 -2.80 10.26 3.36
C GLY A 69 -3.99 9.87 2.48
N ASN A 70 -3.97 10.30 1.24
CA ASN A 70 -5.03 9.96 0.31
C ASN A 70 -4.77 8.58 -0.29
N LEU A 71 -5.42 7.57 0.30
CA LEU A 71 -5.19 6.17 -0.07
C LEU A 71 -5.46 5.92 -1.55
N GLN A 72 -6.37 6.65 -2.14
CA GLN A 72 -6.75 6.43 -3.54
C GLN A 72 -5.71 6.91 -4.52
N ASN A 73 -4.74 7.71 -4.06
CA ASN A 73 -3.65 8.18 -4.90
C ASN A 73 -2.44 7.27 -4.85
N LEU A 74 -2.42 6.28 -3.95
CA LEU A 74 -1.27 5.38 -3.86
C LEU A 74 -1.21 4.46 -5.07
N GLN A 75 -0.04 4.40 -5.67
CA GLN A 75 0.26 3.50 -6.79
C GLN A 75 1.55 2.77 -6.48
N PHE A 76 1.61 1.51 -6.89
CA PHE A 76 2.74 0.64 -6.59
C PHE A 76 3.25 -0.03 -7.86
N SER A 77 4.56 -0.26 -7.89
CA SER A 77 5.22 -0.99 -8.96
C SER A 77 6.34 -1.84 -8.36
N GLU A 78 6.55 -3.03 -8.90
CA GLU A 78 7.64 -3.88 -8.42
C GLU A 78 8.98 -3.38 -8.93
N ILE A 79 10.03 -3.70 -8.17
CA ILE A 79 11.40 -3.45 -8.59
C ILE A 79 11.93 -4.65 -9.35
N LEU A 80 11.65 -5.84 -8.84
CA LEU A 80 11.96 -7.11 -9.48
C LEU A 80 10.69 -7.94 -9.56
N ALA A 81 10.68 -8.93 -10.41
CA ALA A 81 9.51 -9.76 -10.67
C ALA A 81 9.01 -10.47 -9.42
N SER A 82 7.71 -10.71 -9.39
CA SER A 82 7.03 -11.52 -8.35
C SER A 82 6.85 -10.82 -7.02
N ALA A 83 6.81 -9.49 -7.00
CA ALA A 83 6.46 -8.77 -5.79
C ALA A 83 4.97 -8.94 -5.48
N THR A 84 4.68 -8.96 -4.19
CA THR A 84 3.32 -9.00 -3.66
C THR A 84 3.21 -7.94 -2.59
N ILE A 85 2.10 -7.23 -2.51
CA ILE A 85 1.85 -6.36 -1.36
C ILE A 85 0.60 -6.81 -0.64
N ASN A 86 0.67 -6.75 0.68
CA ASN A 86 -0.44 -7.04 1.57
C ASN A 86 -0.88 -5.72 2.18
N VAL A 87 -2.17 -5.45 2.16
CA VAL A 87 -2.72 -4.18 2.61
C VAL A 87 -3.86 -4.43 3.57
N SER A 88 -3.77 -3.85 4.75
CA SER A 88 -4.86 -3.88 5.72
C SER A 88 -5.38 -2.45 5.89
N TYR A 89 -6.69 -2.28 5.84
CA TYR A 89 -7.33 -0.96 5.86
C TYR A 89 -7.97 -0.70 7.19
N TYR A 90 -7.88 0.55 7.63
CA TYR A 90 -8.40 0.98 8.94
C TYR A 90 -9.09 2.31 8.85
N ARG A 91 -9.87 2.56 9.87
CA ARG A 91 -10.52 3.84 10.04
C ARG A 91 -10.26 4.38 11.44
#